data_ee36ed10dd7f858137536ea7ddf6d220
#
_entry.id   ee36ed10dd7f858137536ea7ddf6d220
#
_cell.length_a   1.000
_cell.length_b   1.000
_cell.length_c   1.000
_cell.angle_alpha   90.00
_cell.angle_beta   90.00
_cell.angle_gamma   90.00
#
_symmetry.space_group_name_H-M   'P 1'
#
loop_
_entity.id
_entity.type
_entity.pdbx_description
1 polymer ?
#
loop_
_entity_poly.entity_id
_entity_poly.type
_entity_poly.pdbx_seq_one_letter_code
_entity_poly.pdbx_strand_id
1 'polypeptide(L)'
;MNRRIIAAVCAVVMTGAMFTSCAKETGESSKAESSSAESQAVTTTAEPVVTLHATTKQVINSEPATYESLSADKAEKESFKKKIRSESKIPVISVTTAPDDMIASREKYTSCVVDVFNCDEKLEINEASAGIKVRGNSSAYYGDVSQILANKVPYRIKFDKKTNMLGLNNGAECKSWVLLKSDWDLIRNDIAFRFGRTIMGDSNFCSDGQLVHLYVNEEFQGVYELCEQCQINPNRVDISEPEEGYTDTDIGYYLELDNYATSDEDNHYISMDYENATVTDINGETRQFVPAEYSIKNDLYSQNQIDFIDKYLNNLFKIVYEACENGKYYKFDENYDLVDSDVTTAEEAVSAVMDIDSVRDMYILYEIVHDYDCGEGSFYMCVDFSKDSKCPKLKFTSPWDFNWAYND
;
A
#
# COMPACT_ATOMS: atom_id res chain seq x y z
N MET A 1 -12.87 -27.83 -0.45
CA MET A 1 -11.62 -27.15 -0.82
C MET A 1 -10.45 -28.05 -0.46
N ASN A 2 -9.41 -28.16 -1.28
CA ASN A 2 -8.36 -29.15 -1.07
C ASN A 2 -7.45 -28.67 0.08
N ARG A 3 -7.00 -29.57 1.01
CA ARG A 3 -6.05 -29.22 2.09
C ARG A 3 -4.84 -28.41 1.62
N ARG A 4 -4.46 -28.56 0.35
CA ARG A 4 -3.37 -27.83 -0.29
C ARG A 4 -3.65 -26.33 -0.47
N ILE A 5 -4.91 -25.92 -0.71
CA ILE A 5 -5.29 -24.51 -0.84
C ILE A 5 -5.30 -23.84 0.55
N ILE A 6 -5.78 -24.55 1.56
CA ILE A 6 -5.77 -24.05 2.95
C ILE A 6 -4.32 -23.92 3.46
N ALA A 7 -3.45 -24.89 3.16
CA ALA A 7 -2.04 -24.80 3.52
C ALA A 7 -1.32 -23.64 2.79
N ALA A 8 -1.65 -23.39 1.51
CA ALA A 8 -1.13 -22.23 0.77
C ALA A 8 -1.63 -20.90 1.36
N VAL A 9 -2.91 -20.84 1.75
CA VAL A 9 -3.49 -19.68 2.47
C VAL A 9 -2.75 -19.43 3.78
N CYS A 10 -2.48 -20.47 4.55
CA CYS A 10 -1.74 -20.35 5.82
C CYS A 10 -0.30 -19.91 5.58
N ALA A 11 0.33 -20.41 4.53
CA ALA A 11 1.69 -20.05 4.19
C ALA A 11 1.82 -18.60 3.68
N VAL A 12 0.90 -18.11 2.85
CA VAL A 12 0.86 -16.70 2.42
C VAL A 12 0.53 -15.76 3.58
N VAL A 13 -0.33 -16.20 4.50
CA VAL A 13 -0.74 -15.41 5.67
C VAL A 13 0.30 -15.47 6.80
N MET A 14 1.01 -16.60 6.96
CA MET A 14 1.92 -16.83 8.09
C MET A 14 3.40 -16.72 7.76
N THR A 15 3.76 -16.71 6.47
CA THR A 15 5.16 -16.57 6.08
C THR A 15 5.25 -15.74 4.82
N GLY A 16 5.85 -14.57 4.88
CA GLY A 16 6.50 -13.97 3.74
C GLY A 16 7.64 -14.85 3.18
N ALA A 17 7.69 -16.12 3.55
CA ALA A 17 8.84 -17.04 3.41
C ALA A 17 8.65 -18.13 2.37
N MET A 18 7.74 -18.03 1.41
CA MET A 18 7.63 -19.08 0.38
C MET A 18 8.65 -18.98 -0.76
N PHE A 19 9.42 -17.90 -0.87
CA PHE A 19 10.26 -17.66 -2.05
C PHE A 19 11.73 -17.31 -1.78
N THR A 20 12.26 -17.52 -0.58
CA THR A 20 13.70 -17.40 -0.37
C THR A 20 14.42 -18.70 -0.69
N SER A 21 14.70 -18.93 -1.95
CA SER A 21 15.72 -19.87 -2.41
C SER A 21 16.81 -19.11 -3.14
N CYS A 22 18.01 -19.11 -2.53
CA CYS A 22 19.29 -18.67 -3.08
C CYS A 22 19.64 -17.17 -3.05
N ALA A 23 20.09 -16.69 -1.91
CA ALA A 23 21.24 -15.78 -1.90
C ALA A 23 22.28 -16.30 -0.90
N LYS A 24 23.50 -16.56 -1.40
CA LYS A 24 24.62 -17.03 -0.62
C LYS A 24 25.17 -15.93 0.29
N GLU A 25 25.47 -16.33 1.51
CA GLU A 25 26.25 -15.62 2.52
C GLU A 25 27.56 -15.01 1.98
N THR A 26 27.85 -13.79 2.38
CA THR A 26 29.21 -13.40 2.76
C THR A 26 29.12 -12.48 3.97
N GLY A 27 29.71 -12.98 5.07
CA GLY A 27 29.63 -12.37 6.38
C GLY A 27 30.62 -11.24 6.61
N GLU A 28 30.38 -10.55 7.68
CA GLU A 28 31.38 -10.43 8.76
C GLU A 28 30.77 -9.74 9.98
N SER A 29 30.97 -10.37 11.12
CA SER A 29 30.52 -9.93 12.42
C SER A 29 31.42 -8.85 13.02
N SER A 30 30.84 -7.86 13.70
CA SER A 30 31.55 -7.14 14.76
C SER A 30 30.69 -7.09 16.01
N LYS A 31 31.16 -7.75 17.05
CA LYS A 31 30.66 -7.70 18.42
C LYS A 31 30.95 -6.32 19.02
N ALA A 32 29.99 -5.78 19.72
CA ALA A 32 30.22 -4.76 20.74
C ALA A 32 29.55 -5.19 22.05
N GLU A 33 30.32 -5.08 23.12
CA GLU A 33 30.03 -5.58 24.44
C GLU A 33 29.02 -4.69 25.21
N SER A 34 28.21 -5.37 26.02
CA SER A 34 27.29 -4.76 26.98
C SER A 34 28.00 -4.23 28.19
N SER A 35 27.69 -3.03 28.66
CA SER A 35 27.93 -2.58 30.02
C SER A 35 26.61 -2.26 30.70
N SER A 36 26.30 -3.03 31.73
CA SER A 36 25.19 -2.85 32.66
C SER A 36 25.40 -1.62 33.57
N ALA A 37 24.38 -0.78 33.67
CA ALA A 37 24.25 0.14 34.78
C ALA A 37 22.81 0.13 35.29
N GLU A 38 22.65 -0.35 36.51
CA GLU A 38 21.43 -0.22 37.31
C GLU A 38 21.12 1.26 37.57
N SER A 39 19.89 1.67 37.32
CA SER A 39 19.36 2.92 37.87
C SER A 39 17.91 2.73 38.30
N GLN A 40 17.66 3.21 39.51
CA GLN A 40 16.46 3.05 40.31
C GLN A 40 15.21 3.68 39.67
N ALA A 41 14.10 3.02 39.90
CA ALA A 41 12.76 3.44 39.49
C ALA A 41 12.34 4.77 40.18
N VAL A 42 11.90 5.71 39.37
CA VAL A 42 10.97 6.76 39.79
C VAL A 42 9.73 6.62 38.90
N THR A 43 8.68 6.09 39.52
CA THR A 43 7.35 5.99 38.95
C THR A 43 6.69 7.37 38.87
N THR A 44 6.61 7.92 37.72
CA THR A 44 5.58 8.90 37.37
C THR A 44 4.91 8.40 36.08
N THR A 45 3.71 7.84 36.24
CA THR A 45 2.82 7.47 35.18
C THR A 45 2.31 8.74 34.47
N ALA A 46 3.03 9.18 33.46
CA ALA A 46 2.42 9.97 32.38
C ALA A 46 2.03 8.97 31.30
N GLU A 47 0.74 8.92 30.94
CA GLU A 47 0.29 8.17 29.77
C GLU A 47 1.11 8.65 28.57
N PRO A 48 1.61 7.73 27.72
CA PRO A 48 2.32 8.13 26.51
C PRO A 48 1.35 8.92 25.64
N VAL A 49 1.70 10.16 25.33
CA VAL A 49 0.99 10.95 24.32
C VAL A 49 1.31 10.31 22.98
N VAL A 50 0.37 9.54 22.44
CA VAL A 50 0.46 8.99 21.10
C VAL A 50 0.36 10.17 20.14
N THR A 51 1.46 10.51 19.48
CA THR A 51 1.47 11.54 18.43
C THR A 51 0.94 10.88 17.17
N LEU A 52 -0.31 11.14 16.86
CA LEU A 52 -1.02 10.50 15.75
C LEU A 52 -0.80 11.30 14.47
N HIS A 53 -0.32 10.65 13.43
CA HIS A 53 -0.07 11.29 12.14
C HIS A 53 -1.31 11.26 11.26
N ALA A 54 -2.01 12.38 11.14
CA ALA A 54 -3.02 12.60 10.12
C ALA A 54 -2.33 12.87 8.76
N THR A 55 -1.93 11.82 8.05
CA THR A 55 -1.22 11.95 6.77
C THR A 55 -2.12 12.34 5.60
N THR A 56 -3.44 12.16 5.73
CA THR A 56 -4.39 12.30 4.61
C THR A 56 -4.92 13.71 4.41
N LYS A 57 -4.94 14.55 5.45
CA LYS A 57 -5.59 15.89 5.44
C LYS A 57 -4.68 17.07 5.12
N GLN A 58 -3.46 16.83 4.63
CA GLN A 58 -2.55 17.92 4.29
C GLN A 58 -3.17 18.81 3.18
N VAL A 59 -3.45 20.06 3.52
CA VAL A 59 -3.79 21.12 2.54
C VAL A 59 -2.51 21.49 1.82
N ILE A 60 -2.49 21.31 0.50
CA ILE A 60 -1.29 21.57 -0.31
C ILE A 60 -1.25 23.06 -0.68
N ASN A 61 -2.35 23.56 -1.21
CA ASN A 61 -2.46 24.94 -1.66
C ASN A 61 -3.52 25.67 -0.82
N SER A 62 -3.18 26.82 -0.24
CA SER A 62 -4.14 27.70 0.44
C SER A 62 -5.09 28.36 -0.57
N GLU A 63 -4.56 28.68 -1.74
CA GLU A 63 -5.30 29.14 -2.92
C GLU A 63 -4.93 28.25 -4.11
N PRO A 64 -5.84 27.97 -5.04
CA PRO A 64 -5.55 27.12 -6.18
C PRO A 64 -4.36 27.61 -7.00
N ALA A 65 -3.42 26.71 -7.30
CA ALA A 65 -2.32 27.02 -8.19
C ALA A 65 -2.83 27.27 -9.62
N THR A 66 -2.26 28.28 -10.27
CA THR A 66 -2.50 28.63 -11.68
C THR A 66 -1.16 28.86 -12.37
N TYR A 67 -1.13 28.87 -13.69
CA TYR A 67 0.10 29.23 -14.40
C TYR A 67 0.63 30.60 -13.96
N GLU A 68 -0.24 31.59 -13.77
CA GLU A 68 0.14 32.94 -13.33
C GLU A 68 0.77 32.89 -11.92
N SER A 69 0.16 32.17 -10.96
CA SER A 69 0.70 32.06 -9.60
C SER A 69 2.05 31.34 -9.54
N LEU A 70 2.33 30.48 -10.52
CA LEU A 70 3.59 29.77 -10.68
C LEU A 70 4.59 30.48 -11.61
N SER A 71 4.28 31.73 -12.04
CA SER A 71 5.12 32.52 -12.96
C SER A 71 5.36 31.84 -14.32
N ALA A 72 4.42 31.02 -14.79
CA ALA A 72 4.48 30.34 -16.07
C ALA A 72 3.65 31.09 -17.13
N ASP A 73 4.19 31.22 -18.35
CA ASP A 73 3.50 31.85 -19.47
C ASP A 73 2.47 30.89 -20.08
N LYS A 74 1.20 31.26 -20.03
CA LYS A 74 0.10 30.45 -20.56
C LYS A 74 0.19 30.24 -22.07
N ALA A 75 0.66 31.25 -22.83
CA ALA A 75 0.79 31.11 -24.29
C ALA A 75 1.91 30.15 -24.68
N GLU A 76 3.02 30.12 -23.91
CA GLU A 76 4.10 29.16 -24.07
C GLU A 76 3.58 27.74 -23.76
N LYS A 77 2.81 27.56 -22.67
CA LYS A 77 2.20 26.26 -22.33
C LYS A 77 1.26 25.74 -23.41
N GLU A 78 0.41 26.59 -23.98
CA GLU A 78 -0.47 26.20 -25.09
C GLU A 78 0.33 25.85 -26.37
N SER A 79 1.41 26.57 -26.66
CA SER A 79 2.31 26.26 -27.75
C SER A 79 3.01 24.91 -27.56
N PHE A 80 3.50 24.65 -26.35
CA PHE A 80 4.09 23.37 -25.95
C PHE A 80 3.08 22.23 -26.12
N LYS A 81 1.87 22.34 -25.56
CA LYS A 81 0.82 21.31 -25.70
C LYS A 81 0.52 20.99 -27.17
N LYS A 82 0.41 22.04 -28.01
CA LYS A 82 0.17 21.86 -29.45
C LYS A 82 1.31 21.07 -30.14
N LYS A 83 2.56 21.37 -29.80
CA LYS A 83 3.72 20.65 -30.31
C LYS A 83 3.68 19.18 -29.90
N ILE A 84 3.52 18.90 -28.60
CA ILE A 84 3.58 17.54 -28.06
C ILE A 84 2.42 16.67 -28.55
N ARG A 85 1.22 17.24 -28.78
CA ARG A 85 0.09 16.51 -29.40
C ARG A 85 0.45 15.91 -30.77
N SER A 86 1.35 16.53 -31.53
CA SER A 86 1.79 16.00 -32.82
C SER A 86 2.86 14.91 -32.70
N GLU A 87 3.57 14.86 -31.60
CA GLU A 87 4.72 13.99 -31.37
C GLU A 87 4.36 12.73 -30.55
N SER A 88 3.53 12.87 -29.52
CA SER A 88 3.15 11.75 -28.65
C SER A 88 2.08 10.85 -29.28
N LYS A 89 2.17 9.54 -29.00
CA LYS A 89 1.20 8.52 -29.43
C LYS A 89 0.35 7.99 -28.26
N ILE A 90 0.68 8.36 -27.05
CA ILE A 90 -0.02 7.99 -25.83
C ILE A 90 -0.41 9.26 -25.07
N PRO A 91 -1.33 9.18 -24.09
CA PRO A 91 -1.70 10.33 -23.28
C PRO A 91 -0.48 10.99 -22.63
N VAL A 92 -0.60 12.29 -22.42
CA VAL A 92 0.46 13.12 -21.83
C VAL A 92 -0.03 13.74 -20.54
N ILE A 93 0.79 13.66 -19.50
CA ILE A 93 0.67 14.44 -18.27
C ILE A 93 1.77 15.48 -18.28
N SER A 94 1.40 16.74 -18.17
CA SER A 94 2.32 17.86 -18.04
C SER A 94 2.13 18.51 -16.68
N VAL A 95 3.22 18.57 -15.91
CA VAL A 95 3.27 19.19 -14.60
C VAL A 95 4.09 20.47 -14.70
N THR A 96 3.53 21.58 -14.23
CA THR A 96 4.22 22.87 -14.14
C THR A 96 4.35 23.26 -12.67
N THR A 97 5.57 23.50 -12.20
CA THR A 97 5.89 24.08 -10.88
C THR A 97 6.43 25.47 -11.02
N ALA A 98 6.61 26.19 -9.92
CA ALA A 98 7.37 27.45 -9.97
C ALA A 98 8.84 27.18 -10.38
N PRO A 99 9.51 28.13 -11.07
CA PRO A 99 10.84 27.91 -11.67
C PRO A 99 11.93 27.41 -10.71
N ASP A 100 11.85 27.82 -9.44
CA ASP A 100 12.84 27.48 -8.40
C ASP A 100 12.41 26.28 -7.53
N ASP A 101 11.22 25.74 -7.77
CA ASP A 101 10.67 24.65 -6.98
C ASP A 101 11.06 23.30 -7.55
N MET A 102 11.87 22.56 -6.79
CA MET A 102 12.28 21.20 -7.15
C MET A 102 11.36 20.15 -6.54
N ILE A 103 11.05 19.11 -7.32
CA ILE A 103 10.29 17.93 -6.85
C ILE A 103 11.29 16.91 -6.31
N ALA A 104 11.71 17.07 -5.06
CA ALA A 104 12.77 16.24 -4.46
C ALA A 104 12.39 15.67 -3.08
N SER A 105 11.20 15.93 -2.57
CA SER A 105 10.76 15.46 -1.24
C SER A 105 9.79 14.30 -1.36
N ARG A 106 9.95 13.30 -0.48
CA ARG A 106 8.99 12.21 -0.25
C ARG A 106 7.85 12.64 0.70
N GLU A 107 8.08 13.66 1.52
CA GLU A 107 7.14 14.10 2.55
C GLU A 107 6.31 15.30 2.09
N LYS A 108 6.98 16.32 1.53
CA LYS A 108 6.36 17.59 1.17
C LYS A 108 5.94 17.63 -0.29
N TYR A 109 4.73 18.10 -0.52
CA TYR A 109 4.25 18.38 -1.86
C TYR A 109 4.80 19.72 -2.36
N THR A 110 5.27 19.74 -3.59
CA THR A 110 5.53 20.94 -4.38
C THR A 110 4.24 21.34 -5.07
N SER A 111 3.81 22.61 -4.93
CA SER A 111 2.63 23.16 -5.61
C SER A 111 2.81 23.09 -7.12
N CYS A 112 1.78 22.69 -7.85
CA CYS A 112 1.85 22.55 -9.30
C CYS A 112 0.50 22.72 -9.98
N VAL A 113 0.57 22.95 -11.28
CA VAL A 113 -0.54 22.83 -12.22
C VAL A 113 -0.35 21.56 -13.04
N VAL A 114 -1.41 20.82 -13.25
CA VAL A 114 -1.42 19.58 -14.04
C VAL A 114 -2.33 19.75 -15.25
N ASP A 115 -1.79 19.42 -16.43
CA ASP A 115 -2.54 19.22 -17.66
C ASP A 115 -2.51 17.77 -18.07
N VAL A 116 -3.61 17.27 -18.59
CA VAL A 116 -3.70 15.94 -19.23
C VAL A 116 -4.28 16.16 -20.62
N PHE A 117 -3.57 15.71 -21.62
CA PHE A 117 -3.97 15.87 -23.00
C PHE A 117 -3.49 14.75 -23.92
N ASN A 118 -3.82 14.81 -25.19
CA ASN A 118 -3.56 13.73 -26.15
C ASN A 118 -4.31 12.43 -25.80
N CYS A 119 -5.52 12.58 -25.31
CA CYS A 119 -6.48 11.54 -25.00
C CYS A 119 -7.87 11.92 -25.59
N ASP A 120 -8.92 11.22 -25.21
CA ASP A 120 -10.28 11.63 -25.55
C ASP A 120 -10.56 13.03 -24.95
N GLU A 121 -11.09 13.95 -25.75
CA GLU A 121 -11.30 15.38 -25.38
C GLU A 121 -12.05 15.54 -24.05
N LYS A 122 -13.02 14.68 -23.76
CA LYS A 122 -13.79 14.70 -22.51
C LYS A 122 -12.96 14.31 -21.27
N LEU A 123 -11.80 13.69 -21.47
CA LEU A 123 -10.87 13.25 -20.40
C LEU A 123 -9.70 14.21 -20.23
N GLU A 124 -9.63 15.25 -21.06
CA GLU A 124 -8.58 16.24 -20.95
C GLU A 124 -8.74 17.07 -19.66
N ILE A 125 -7.62 17.35 -19.03
CA ILE A 125 -7.53 18.21 -17.87
C ILE A 125 -6.70 19.42 -18.27
N ASN A 126 -7.20 20.61 -17.96
CA ASN A 126 -6.50 21.85 -18.27
C ASN A 126 -6.32 22.69 -17.00
N GLU A 127 -5.07 23.06 -16.71
CA GLU A 127 -4.69 23.96 -15.64
C GLU A 127 -5.28 23.53 -14.27
N ALA A 128 -5.22 22.24 -13.91
CA ALA A 128 -5.74 21.76 -12.64
C ALA A 128 -4.74 21.97 -11.51
N SER A 129 -5.19 22.62 -10.44
CA SER A 129 -4.38 22.84 -9.24
C SER A 129 -4.14 21.54 -8.47
N ALA A 130 -2.88 21.29 -8.14
CA ALA A 130 -2.43 20.08 -7.45
C ALA A 130 -1.11 20.32 -6.70
N GLY A 131 -0.67 19.28 -6.02
CA GLY A 131 0.71 19.14 -5.57
C GLY A 131 1.31 17.84 -6.06
N ILE A 132 2.60 17.85 -6.25
CA ILE A 132 3.39 16.69 -6.66
C ILE A 132 4.51 16.44 -5.67
N LYS A 133 4.79 15.17 -5.37
CA LYS A 133 5.94 14.76 -4.55
C LYS A 133 6.53 13.45 -5.05
N VAL A 134 7.76 13.18 -4.68
CA VAL A 134 8.37 11.85 -4.87
C VAL A 134 7.66 10.82 -3.98
N ARG A 135 7.58 9.57 -4.42
CA ARG A 135 7.06 8.45 -3.65
C ARG A 135 7.95 7.22 -3.80
N GLY A 136 7.76 6.24 -2.88
CA GLY A 136 8.49 4.97 -2.87
C GLY A 136 9.67 4.98 -1.92
N ASN A 137 10.19 3.79 -1.63
CA ASN A 137 11.37 3.56 -0.79
C ASN A 137 12.62 3.40 -1.66
N SER A 138 12.98 2.18 -2.02
CA SER A 138 14.12 1.89 -2.89
C SER A 138 14.00 2.55 -4.27
N SER A 139 12.82 2.57 -4.85
CA SER A 139 12.54 3.22 -6.15
C SER A 139 12.74 4.73 -6.13
N ALA A 140 12.75 5.35 -4.95
CA ALA A 140 13.03 6.78 -4.71
C ALA A 140 14.35 6.99 -3.94
N TYR A 141 15.27 6.03 -4.03
CA TYR A 141 16.59 6.12 -3.40
C TYR A 141 16.54 6.47 -1.90
N TYR A 142 15.53 5.95 -1.19
CA TYR A 142 15.30 6.19 0.24
C TYR A 142 15.27 7.67 0.66
N GLY A 143 14.98 8.57 -0.29
CA GLY A 143 14.92 10.00 -0.04
C GLY A 143 16.24 10.76 -0.25
N ASP A 144 17.28 10.13 -0.79
CA ASP A 144 18.51 10.83 -1.15
C ASP A 144 18.23 11.83 -2.28
N VAL A 145 18.23 13.11 -1.94
CA VAL A 145 17.90 14.22 -2.84
C VAL A 145 18.81 14.24 -4.06
N SER A 146 20.11 13.94 -3.92
CA SER A 146 21.07 13.94 -5.02
C SER A 146 20.74 12.86 -6.04
N GLN A 147 20.34 11.69 -5.58
CA GLN A 147 19.93 10.57 -6.43
C GLN A 147 18.56 10.82 -7.07
N ILE A 148 17.63 11.40 -6.33
CA ILE A 148 16.29 11.78 -6.84
C ILE A 148 16.43 12.74 -8.02
N LEU A 149 17.26 13.77 -7.90
CA LEU A 149 17.46 14.77 -8.94
C LEU A 149 18.26 14.25 -10.15
N ALA A 150 19.08 13.22 -9.95
CA ALA A 150 19.91 12.64 -11.01
C ALA A 150 19.24 11.49 -11.78
N ASN A 151 18.13 10.95 -11.27
CA ASN A 151 17.53 9.74 -11.80
C ASN A 151 16.02 9.88 -11.98
N LYS A 152 15.46 8.96 -12.74
CA LYS A 152 14.02 8.79 -12.88
C LYS A 152 13.43 8.21 -11.57
N VAL A 153 12.44 8.88 -11.01
CA VAL A 153 11.77 8.50 -9.77
C VAL A 153 10.26 8.46 -9.94
N PRO A 154 9.54 7.66 -9.14
CA PRO A 154 8.07 7.68 -9.16
C PRO A 154 7.52 8.89 -8.39
N TYR A 155 6.33 9.34 -8.78
CA TYR A 155 5.67 10.50 -8.20
C TYR A 155 4.28 10.17 -7.67
N ARG A 156 3.80 11.03 -6.76
CA ARG A 156 2.41 11.10 -6.33
C ARG A 156 1.87 12.50 -6.62
N ILE A 157 0.76 12.56 -7.35
CA ILE A 157 0.00 13.78 -7.58
C ILE A 157 -1.20 13.77 -6.63
N LYS A 158 -1.48 14.91 -5.99
CA LYS A 158 -2.68 15.12 -5.17
C LYS A 158 -3.37 16.40 -5.61
N PHE A 159 -4.50 16.26 -6.29
CA PHE A 159 -5.33 17.38 -6.73
C PHE A 159 -6.03 18.05 -5.55
N ASP A 160 -6.25 19.37 -5.64
CA ASP A 160 -7.02 20.11 -4.64
C ASP A 160 -8.50 19.69 -4.64
N LYS A 161 -9.02 19.31 -5.80
CA LYS A 161 -10.37 18.76 -5.99
C LYS A 161 -10.28 17.32 -6.47
N LYS A 162 -11.29 16.51 -6.14
CA LYS A 162 -11.41 15.16 -6.72
C LYS A 162 -11.46 15.29 -8.24
N THR A 163 -10.66 14.49 -8.92
CA THR A 163 -10.46 14.53 -10.37
C THR A 163 -10.29 13.12 -10.89
N ASN A 164 -10.96 12.78 -11.98
CA ASN A 164 -10.68 11.53 -12.69
C ASN A 164 -9.50 11.71 -13.66
N MET A 165 -8.64 10.73 -13.73
CA MET A 165 -7.52 10.70 -14.68
C MET A 165 -7.80 9.65 -15.76
N LEU A 166 -7.91 10.10 -17.00
CA LEU A 166 -7.99 9.26 -18.22
C LEU A 166 -9.14 8.22 -18.25
N GLY A 167 -10.20 8.41 -17.49
CA GLY A 167 -11.32 7.48 -17.42
C GLY A 167 -11.05 6.23 -16.57
N LEU A 168 -9.91 6.16 -15.88
CA LEU A 168 -9.54 5.02 -15.03
C LEU A 168 -10.59 4.77 -13.96
N ASN A 169 -10.70 3.51 -13.54
CA ASN A 169 -11.67 3.04 -12.57
C ASN A 169 -13.11 3.51 -12.87
N ASN A 170 -13.56 3.27 -14.11
CA ASN A 170 -14.90 3.66 -14.58
C ASN A 170 -15.24 5.14 -14.38
N GLY A 171 -14.25 6.03 -14.37
CA GLY A 171 -14.44 7.47 -14.21
C GLY A 171 -14.52 7.93 -12.74
N ALA A 172 -14.14 7.10 -11.78
CA ALA A 172 -14.09 7.46 -10.37
C ALA A 172 -13.18 8.67 -10.12
N GLU A 173 -13.68 9.65 -9.37
CA GLU A 173 -12.92 10.85 -9.02
C GLU A 173 -12.22 10.69 -7.68
N CYS A 174 -10.90 10.86 -7.68
CA CYS A 174 -10.05 10.80 -6.50
C CYS A 174 -9.08 11.98 -6.46
N LYS A 175 -8.59 12.33 -5.27
CA LYS A 175 -7.58 13.38 -5.16
C LYS A 175 -6.18 12.89 -5.50
N SER A 176 -5.83 11.66 -5.11
CA SER A 176 -4.46 11.14 -5.22
C SER A 176 -4.32 10.12 -6.34
N TRP A 177 -3.28 10.33 -7.15
CA TRP A 177 -2.87 9.47 -8.25
C TRP A 177 -1.37 9.22 -8.20
N VAL A 178 -0.94 8.10 -8.73
CA VAL A 178 0.46 7.67 -8.72
C VAL A 178 1.00 7.60 -10.14
N LEU A 179 2.25 8.01 -10.30
CA LEU A 179 3.06 7.83 -11.50
C LEU A 179 4.19 6.88 -11.14
N LEU A 180 4.02 5.59 -11.43
CA LEU A 180 5.09 4.61 -11.29
C LEU A 180 6.10 4.82 -12.40
N LYS A 181 7.38 4.79 -12.07
CA LYS A 181 8.42 4.86 -13.09
C LYS A 181 8.41 3.54 -13.87
N SER A 182 8.13 3.58 -15.15
CA SER A 182 8.36 2.47 -16.06
C SER A 182 9.81 2.55 -16.53
N ASP A 183 10.64 1.66 -16.02
CA ASP A 183 12.09 1.65 -16.24
C ASP A 183 12.54 0.26 -16.72
N TRP A 184 13.36 -0.46 -15.97
CA TRP A 184 13.74 -1.84 -16.28
C TRP A 184 12.60 -2.84 -16.17
N ASP A 185 11.62 -2.55 -15.33
CA ASP A 185 10.39 -3.32 -15.09
C ASP A 185 9.31 -3.13 -16.18
N LEU A 186 9.51 -2.15 -17.08
CA LEU A 186 8.68 -1.88 -18.25
C LEU A 186 7.17 -1.82 -17.94
N ILE A 187 6.43 -2.85 -18.34
CA ILE A 187 4.96 -2.93 -18.24
C ILE A 187 4.48 -3.96 -17.21
N ARG A 188 5.34 -4.41 -16.30
CA ARG A 188 5.01 -5.48 -15.34
C ARG A 188 3.83 -5.12 -14.46
N ASN A 189 3.82 -3.92 -13.90
CA ASN A 189 2.71 -3.43 -13.08
C ASN A 189 1.41 -3.34 -13.91
N ASP A 190 1.45 -2.76 -15.12
CA ASP A 190 0.26 -2.65 -16.01
C ASP A 190 -0.37 -4.02 -16.29
N ILE A 191 0.45 -5.02 -16.62
CA ILE A 191 -0.03 -6.38 -16.89
C ILE A 191 -0.60 -7.01 -15.62
N ALA A 192 0.09 -6.90 -14.49
CA ALA A 192 -0.37 -7.48 -13.23
C ALA A 192 -1.68 -6.85 -12.75
N PHE A 193 -1.82 -5.53 -12.84
CA PHE A 193 -3.09 -4.85 -12.52
C PHE A 193 -4.24 -5.29 -13.42
N ARG A 194 -4.01 -5.53 -14.72
CA ARG A 194 -5.04 -6.07 -15.62
C ARG A 194 -5.47 -7.48 -15.24
N PHE A 195 -4.52 -8.36 -14.89
CA PHE A 195 -4.85 -9.68 -14.35
C PHE A 195 -5.61 -9.57 -13.03
N GLY A 196 -5.12 -8.73 -12.11
CA GLY A 196 -5.76 -8.51 -10.81
C GLY A 196 -7.22 -8.08 -10.95
N ARG A 197 -7.51 -7.07 -11.76
CA ARG A 197 -8.89 -6.62 -12.00
C ARG A 197 -9.76 -7.71 -12.67
N THR A 198 -9.17 -8.52 -13.53
CA THR A 198 -9.92 -9.62 -14.17
C THR A 198 -10.27 -10.72 -13.19
N ILE A 199 -9.36 -11.06 -12.27
CA ILE A 199 -9.52 -12.13 -11.27
C ILE A 199 -10.47 -11.67 -10.16
N MET A 200 -10.28 -10.46 -9.64
CA MET A 200 -11.01 -9.94 -8.47
C MET A 200 -12.38 -9.34 -8.84
N GLY A 201 -12.55 -8.91 -10.10
CA GLY A 201 -13.78 -8.26 -10.55
C GLY A 201 -14.14 -7.05 -9.71
N ASP A 202 -15.45 -6.86 -9.49
CA ASP A 202 -15.98 -5.74 -8.69
C ASP A 202 -15.99 -6.03 -7.17
N SER A 203 -15.56 -7.22 -6.74
CA SER A 203 -15.63 -7.64 -5.34
C SER A 203 -14.48 -7.09 -4.49
N ASN A 204 -13.41 -6.62 -5.14
CA ASN A 204 -12.19 -6.19 -4.47
C ASN A 204 -11.47 -5.11 -5.26
N PHE A 205 -10.71 -4.26 -4.57
CA PHE A 205 -9.93 -3.22 -5.21
C PHE A 205 -8.62 -3.78 -5.78
N CYS A 206 -8.39 -3.48 -7.06
CA CYS A 206 -7.10 -3.60 -7.72
C CYS A 206 -6.91 -2.35 -8.59
N SER A 207 -5.74 -1.73 -8.51
CA SER A 207 -5.45 -0.48 -9.23
C SER A 207 -5.73 -0.59 -10.72
N ASP A 208 -6.37 0.44 -11.27
CA ASP A 208 -6.43 0.65 -12.72
C ASP A 208 -5.29 1.58 -13.14
N GLY A 209 -4.73 1.34 -14.31
CA GLY A 209 -3.56 2.06 -14.77
C GLY A 209 -3.46 2.19 -16.28
N GLN A 210 -2.65 3.14 -16.71
CA GLN A 210 -2.36 3.40 -18.11
C GLN A 210 -0.98 4.04 -18.29
N LEU A 211 -0.26 3.63 -19.33
CA LEU A 211 1.02 4.25 -19.69
C LEU A 211 0.80 5.66 -20.25
N VAL A 212 1.62 6.59 -19.79
CA VAL A 212 1.59 8.00 -20.16
C VAL A 212 3.01 8.54 -20.42
N HIS A 213 3.11 9.59 -21.21
CA HIS A 213 4.29 10.44 -21.21
C HIS A 213 4.20 11.48 -20.10
N LEU A 214 5.24 11.60 -19.29
CA LEU A 214 5.34 12.64 -18.27
C LEU A 214 6.29 13.76 -18.74
N TYR A 215 5.85 14.98 -18.60
CA TYR A 215 6.65 16.19 -18.72
C TYR A 215 6.59 16.99 -17.41
N VAL A 216 7.73 17.48 -16.95
CA VAL A 216 7.83 18.40 -15.82
C VAL A 216 8.52 19.68 -16.32
N ASN A 217 7.85 20.80 -16.21
CA ASN A 217 8.34 22.10 -16.74
C ASN A 217 8.81 22.00 -18.21
N GLU A 218 8.02 21.29 -19.04
CA GLU A 218 8.26 21.01 -20.46
C GLU A 218 9.44 20.06 -20.76
N GLU A 219 10.15 19.56 -19.75
CA GLU A 219 11.17 18.55 -19.89
C GLU A 219 10.58 17.15 -19.85
N PHE A 220 10.94 16.32 -20.83
CA PHE A 220 10.45 14.94 -20.93
C PHE A 220 11.09 14.06 -19.87
N GLN A 221 10.28 13.48 -19.00
CA GLN A 221 10.71 12.57 -17.93
C GLN A 221 10.66 11.08 -18.33
N GLY A 222 10.10 10.78 -19.49
CA GLY A 222 9.94 9.42 -19.99
C GLY A 222 8.51 8.89 -19.92
N VAL A 223 8.40 7.56 -20.06
CA VAL A 223 7.12 6.83 -19.92
C VAL A 223 6.91 6.48 -18.45
N TYR A 224 5.71 6.75 -17.96
CA TYR A 224 5.27 6.38 -16.62
C TYR A 224 3.99 5.56 -16.72
N GLU A 225 3.71 4.76 -15.71
CA GLU A 225 2.40 4.20 -15.51
C GLU A 225 1.62 5.10 -14.55
N LEU A 226 0.62 5.79 -15.07
CA LEU A 226 -0.39 6.44 -14.25
C LEU A 226 -1.29 5.37 -13.67
N CYS A 227 -1.46 5.33 -12.37
CA CYS A 227 -2.36 4.39 -11.72
C CYS A 227 -3.00 4.97 -10.46
N GLU A 228 -3.95 4.23 -9.91
CA GLU A 228 -4.60 4.59 -8.67
C GLU A 228 -3.69 4.42 -7.45
N GLN A 229 -3.98 5.19 -6.41
CA GLN A 229 -3.34 5.06 -5.11
C GLN A 229 -4.05 3.99 -4.27
N CYS A 230 -3.30 3.05 -3.70
CA CYS A 230 -3.81 2.17 -2.64
C CYS A 230 -4.14 3.00 -1.41
N GLN A 231 -5.42 3.21 -1.12
CA GLN A 231 -5.89 4.00 0.00
C GLN A 231 -7.37 3.72 0.30
N ILE A 232 -7.79 4.05 1.51
CA ILE A 232 -9.21 4.02 1.90
C ILE A 232 -9.96 5.07 1.08
N ASN A 233 -10.98 4.65 0.37
CA ASN A 233 -11.86 5.50 -0.43
C ASN A 233 -13.05 4.66 -0.91
N PRO A 234 -14.28 5.19 -1.00
CA PRO A 234 -15.44 4.44 -1.50
C PRO A 234 -15.29 3.84 -2.90
N ASN A 235 -14.38 4.40 -3.73
CA ASN A 235 -14.08 3.88 -5.07
C ASN A 235 -12.81 3.02 -5.11
N ARG A 236 -12.16 2.74 -3.98
CA ARG A 236 -10.93 1.96 -3.85
C ARG A 236 -11.10 0.91 -2.74
N VAL A 237 -10.41 1.06 -1.62
CA VAL A 237 -10.65 0.21 -0.45
C VAL A 237 -11.82 0.79 0.34
N ASP A 238 -13.02 0.21 0.14
CA ASP A 238 -14.28 0.72 0.68
C ASP A 238 -14.50 0.17 2.10
N ILE A 239 -13.80 0.77 3.06
CA ILE A 239 -13.96 0.56 4.50
C ILE A 239 -14.16 1.91 5.20
N SER A 240 -14.63 1.87 6.42
CA SER A 240 -14.89 3.08 7.24
C SER A 240 -13.59 3.76 7.63
N GLU A 241 -13.51 5.07 7.37
CA GLU A 241 -12.42 5.92 7.84
C GLU A 241 -12.92 6.72 9.06
N PRO A 242 -12.14 6.77 10.17
CA PRO A 242 -12.56 7.51 11.36
C PRO A 242 -12.63 9.02 11.09
N GLU A 243 -13.56 9.70 11.71
CA GLU A 243 -13.55 11.15 11.78
C GLU A 243 -12.40 11.63 12.65
N GLU A 244 -11.95 12.87 12.44
CA GLU A 244 -10.86 13.46 13.23
C GLU A 244 -11.19 13.45 14.74
N GLY A 245 -10.31 12.81 15.51
CA GLY A 245 -10.45 12.67 16.95
C GLY A 245 -11.40 11.55 17.42
N TYR A 246 -11.87 10.69 16.52
CA TYR A 246 -12.65 9.50 16.87
C TYR A 246 -11.74 8.44 17.52
N THR A 247 -12.07 7.99 18.73
CA THR A 247 -11.20 7.15 19.55
C THR A 247 -11.68 5.71 19.77
N ASP A 248 -12.94 5.40 19.38
CA ASP A 248 -13.47 4.05 19.52
C ASP A 248 -12.92 3.12 18.43
N THR A 249 -13.06 1.80 18.62
CA THR A 249 -12.40 0.78 17.79
C THR A 249 -13.23 0.27 16.62
N ASP A 250 -14.49 0.70 16.51
CA ASP A 250 -15.44 0.29 15.48
C ASP A 250 -15.26 1.05 14.16
N ILE A 251 -14.03 1.00 13.64
CA ILE A 251 -13.58 1.62 12.40
C ILE A 251 -13.05 0.58 11.42
N GLY A 252 -12.74 1.01 10.20
CA GLY A 252 -11.97 0.21 9.25
C GLY A 252 -10.47 0.28 9.56
N TYR A 253 -9.79 -0.83 9.35
CA TYR A 253 -8.33 -0.94 9.45
C TYR A 253 -7.77 -1.41 8.12
N TYR A 254 -6.83 -0.64 7.59
CA TYR A 254 -6.11 -0.95 6.36
C TYR A 254 -4.66 -1.23 6.71
N LEU A 255 -4.17 -2.41 6.38
CA LEU A 255 -2.90 -2.96 6.82
C LEU A 255 -2.02 -3.30 5.63
N GLU A 256 -0.71 -3.15 5.80
CA GLU A 256 0.30 -3.55 4.83
C GLU A 256 1.32 -4.45 5.52
N LEU A 257 1.59 -5.64 4.98
CA LEU A 257 2.79 -6.39 5.32
C LEU A 257 3.99 -5.56 4.88
N ASP A 258 4.87 -5.19 5.80
CA ASP A 258 5.88 -4.17 5.56
C ASP A 258 7.14 -4.47 6.38
N ASN A 259 8.16 -5.00 5.73
CA ASN A 259 9.45 -5.29 6.35
C ASN A 259 10.21 -4.03 6.84
N TYR A 260 9.70 -2.85 6.49
CA TYR A 260 10.24 -1.56 6.92
C TYR A 260 9.38 -0.91 8.00
N ALA A 261 8.37 -1.59 8.53
CA ALA A 261 7.43 -1.05 9.52
C ALA A 261 8.13 -0.44 10.73
N THR A 262 9.20 -1.07 11.21
CA THR A 262 9.98 -0.62 12.37
C THR A 262 11.01 0.46 12.06
N SER A 263 11.27 0.76 10.79
CA SER A 263 12.30 1.72 10.38
C SER A 263 11.83 3.18 10.42
N ASP A 264 10.53 3.41 10.53
CA ASP A 264 9.90 4.73 10.62
C ASP A 264 9.34 4.94 12.04
N GLU A 265 9.93 5.85 12.81
CA GLU A 265 9.51 6.15 14.19
C GLU A 265 8.06 6.65 14.29
N ASP A 266 7.53 7.18 13.20
CA ASP A 266 6.17 7.71 13.13
C ASP A 266 5.14 6.64 12.66
N ASN A 267 5.59 5.43 12.35
CA ASN A 267 4.73 4.38 11.84
C ASN A 267 4.07 3.59 12.97
N HIS A 268 2.78 3.38 12.88
CA HIS A 268 2.05 2.45 13.73
C HIS A 268 2.05 1.08 13.07
N TYR A 269 2.55 0.09 13.78
CA TYR A 269 2.64 -1.27 13.24
C TYR A 269 2.25 -2.32 14.28
N ILE A 270 1.90 -3.49 13.78
CA ILE A 270 1.61 -4.70 14.54
C ILE A 270 2.74 -5.68 14.27
N SER A 271 3.35 -6.19 15.34
CA SER A 271 4.28 -7.31 15.22
C SER A 271 3.53 -8.62 15.45
N MET A 272 3.60 -9.51 14.47
CA MET A 272 3.04 -10.84 14.58
C MET A 272 4.14 -11.83 14.85
N ASP A 273 4.18 -12.35 16.06
CA ASP A 273 5.09 -13.41 16.46
C ASP A 273 4.29 -14.54 17.13
N TYR A 274 4.41 -15.73 16.58
CA TYR A 274 3.88 -16.94 17.18
C TYR A 274 5.07 -17.80 17.60
N GLU A 275 5.58 -17.54 18.78
CA GLU A 275 6.82 -18.10 19.32
C GLU A 275 6.82 -19.64 19.19
N ASN A 276 7.90 -20.16 18.61
CA ASN A 276 8.10 -21.60 18.35
C ASN A 276 7.11 -22.26 17.39
N ALA A 277 6.28 -21.51 16.70
CA ALA A 277 5.42 -22.06 15.66
C ALA A 277 6.24 -22.56 14.48
N THR A 278 5.78 -23.64 13.86
CA THR A 278 6.33 -24.17 12.62
C THR A 278 5.21 -24.35 11.61
N VAL A 279 5.53 -24.14 10.35
CA VAL A 279 4.60 -24.36 9.23
C VAL A 279 5.13 -25.43 8.31
N THR A 280 4.25 -26.23 7.74
CA THR A 280 4.61 -27.27 6.77
C THR A 280 4.26 -26.75 5.37
N ASP A 281 5.27 -26.58 4.53
CA ASP A 281 5.11 -26.12 3.16
C ASP A 281 4.44 -27.16 2.25
N ILE A 282 4.16 -26.77 1.00
CA ILE A 282 3.51 -27.63 0.01
C ILE A 282 4.33 -28.88 -0.37
N ASN A 283 5.64 -28.87 -0.11
CA ASN A 283 6.56 -29.98 -0.35
C ASN A 283 6.64 -30.91 0.85
N GLY A 284 6.02 -30.56 1.98
CA GLY A 284 6.06 -31.29 3.24
C GLY A 284 7.28 -30.94 4.09
N GLU A 285 8.02 -29.89 3.79
CA GLU A 285 9.12 -29.41 4.61
C GLU A 285 8.61 -28.53 5.75
N THR A 286 9.09 -28.78 6.95
CA THR A 286 8.73 -28.00 8.13
C THR A 286 9.72 -26.84 8.28
N ARG A 287 9.20 -25.63 8.38
CA ARG A 287 9.97 -24.40 8.58
C ARG A 287 9.49 -23.68 9.83
N GLN A 288 10.38 -22.95 10.48
CA GLN A 288 10.00 -22.11 11.60
C GLN A 288 9.19 -20.90 11.09
N PHE A 289 8.16 -20.52 11.86
CA PHE A 289 7.44 -19.29 11.61
C PHE A 289 8.39 -18.07 11.72
N VAL A 290 8.31 -17.19 10.75
CA VAL A 290 9.07 -15.94 10.75
C VAL A 290 8.11 -14.82 11.19
N PRO A 291 8.43 -14.05 12.24
CA PRO A 291 7.64 -12.90 12.63
C PRO A 291 7.41 -11.97 11.46
N ALA A 292 6.19 -11.45 11.35
CA ALA A 292 5.81 -10.51 10.31
C ALA A 292 5.33 -9.21 10.94
N GLU A 293 5.62 -8.09 10.28
CA GLU A 293 5.23 -6.77 10.72
C GLU A 293 4.22 -6.17 9.75
N TYR A 294 3.20 -5.53 10.29
CA TYR A 294 2.12 -4.92 9.51
C TYR A 294 1.99 -3.46 9.87
N SER A 295 2.28 -2.58 8.92
CA SER A 295 2.01 -1.15 9.03
C SER A 295 0.51 -0.89 8.99
N ILE A 296 0.01 -0.01 9.87
CA ILE A 296 -1.37 0.46 9.85
C ILE A 296 -1.42 1.71 8.96
N LYS A 297 -2.19 1.66 7.87
CA LYS A 297 -2.16 2.67 6.80
C LYS A 297 -3.27 3.71 6.89
N ASN A 298 -4.17 3.63 7.83
CA ASN A 298 -5.23 4.61 8.07
C ASN A 298 -4.91 5.52 9.27
N ASP A 299 -5.58 6.68 9.33
CA ASP A 299 -5.46 7.58 10.47
C ASP A 299 -6.03 6.90 11.73
N LEU A 300 -5.30 7.04 12.84
CA LEU A 300 -5.70 6.57 14.17
C LEU A 300 -5.65 7.74 15.15
N TYR A 301 -6.49 7.70 16.18
CA TYR A 301 -6.65 8.78 17.14
C TYR A 301 -6.53 8.34 18.60
N SER A 302 -6.31 7.04 18.86
CA SER A 302 -6.10 6.51 20.20
C SER A 302 -5.21 5.27 20.21
N GLN A 303 -4.50 5.07 21.32
CA GLN A 303 -3.75 3.84 21.56
C GLN A 303 -4.68 2.62 21.58
N ASN A 304 -5.91 2.79 22.07
CA ASN A 304 -6.91 1.72 22.12
C ASN A 304 -7.23 1.14 20.73
N GLN A 305 -7.21 1.97 19.67
CA GLN A 305 -7.38 1.48 18.29
C GLN A 305 -6.20 0.61 17.86
N ILE A 306 -4.96 0.96 18.23
CA ILE A 306 -3.76 0.17 17.93
C ILE A 306 -3.80 -1.15 18.70
N ASP A 307 -4.03 -1.10 20.00
CA ASP A 307 -4.09 -2.29 20.85
C ASP A 307 -5.19 -3.26 20.43
N PHE A 308 -6.32 -2.73 19.97
CA PHE A 308 -7.45 -3.52 19.48
C PHE A 308 -7.07 -4.29 18.21
N ILE A 309 -6.54 -3.61 17.20
CA ILE A 309 -6.22 -4.27 15.92
C ILE A 309 -5.03 -5.23 16.07
N ASP A 310 -4.06 -4.93 16.95
CA ASP A 310 -2.98 -5.83 17.32
C ASP A 310 -3.52 -7.13 17.93
N LYS A 311 -4.36 -7.03 18.95
CA LYS A 311 -5.03 -8.18 19.56
C LYS A 311 -5.84 -8.99 18.55
N TYR A 312 -6.66 -8.31 17.76
CA TYR A 312 -7.52 -8.96 16.75
C TYR A 312 -6.68 -9.75 15.75
N LEU A 313 -5.67 -9.13 15.16
CA LEU A 313 -4.87 -9.74 14.12
C LEU A 313 -4.06 -10.93 14.65
N ASN A 314 -3.39 -10.79 15.80
CA ASN A 314 -2.67 -11.88 16.45
C ASN A 314 -3.57 -13.05 16.80
N ASN A 315 -4.77 -12.81 17.32
CA ASN A 315 -5.75 -13.87 17.61
C ASN A 315 -6.32 -14.51 16.33
N LEU A 316 -6.57 -13.71 15.29
CA LEU A 316 -7.00 -14.25 13.99
C LEU A 316 -5.97 -15.22 13.42
N PHE A 317 -4.70 -14.84 13.41
CA PHE A 317 -3.64 -15.72 12.91
C PHE A 317 -3.52 -16.99 13.76
N LYS A 318 -3.74 -16.90 15.06
CA LYS A 318 -3.78 -18.08 15.92
C LYS A 318 -4.93 -19.02 15.58
N ILE A 319 -6.12 -18.47 15.26
CA ILE A 319 -7.23 -19.28 14.75
C ILE A 319 -6.82 -20.03 13.49
N VAL A 320 -6.22 -19.30 12.53
CA VAL A 320 -5.79 -19.87 11.24
C VAL A 320 -4.71 -20.94 11.44
N TYR A 321 -3.66 -20.61 12.19
CA TYR A 321 -2.54 -21.52 12.46
C TYR A 321 -2.99 -22.81 13.15
N GLU A 322 -3.71 -22.70 14.24
CA GLU A 322 -4.15 -23.88 15.01
C GLU A 322 -5.12 -24.76 14.22
N ALA A 323 -5.98 -24.14 13.41
CA ALA A 323 -6.90 -24.89 12.56
C ALA A 323 -6.17 -25.68 11.46
N CYS A 324 -5.14 -25.10 10.85
CA CYS A 324 -4.47 -25.69 9.70
C CYS A 324 -3.37 -26.68 10.10
N GLU A 325 -2.53 -26.34 11.08
CA GLU A 325 -1.38 -27.14 11.47
C GLU A 325 -1.73 -28.15 12.57
N ASN A 326 -2.58 -27.78 13.53
CA ASN A 326 -2.83 -28.60 14.72
C ASN A 326 -4.21 -29.24 14.77
N GLY A 327 -5.12 -28.89 13.85
CA GLY A 327 -6.50 -29.39 13.84
C GLY A 327 -7.28 -28.98 15.09
N LYS A 328 -6.92 -27.85 15.70
CA LYS A 328 -7.62 -27.22 16.82
C LYS A 328 -8.42 -26.02 16.33
N TYR A 329 -9.65 -25.89 16.77
CA TYR A 329 -10.55 -24.89 16.25
C TYR A 329 -10.95 -23.91 17.35
N TYR A 330 -10.65 -22.63 17.10
CA TYR A 330 -11.03 -21.50 17.94
C TYR A 330 -11.97 -20.57 17.16
N LYS A 331 -12.68 -19.74 17.91
CA LYS A 331 -13.47 -18.62 17.39
C LYS A 331 -13.29 -17.40 18.29
N PHE A 332 -13.68 -16.25 17.81
CA PHE A 332 -13.79 -15.05 18.63
C PHE A 332 -15.04 -15.08 19.52
N ASP A 333 -14.90 -14.58 20.74
CA ASP A 333 -16.01 -14.13 21.55
C ASP A 333 -16.40 -12.68 21.20
N GLU A 334 -17.29 -12.07 22.00
CA GLU A 334 -17.74 -10.68 21.80
C GLU A 334 -16.65 -9.62 21.99
N ASN A 335 -15.54 -9.96 22.64
CA ASN A 335 -14.39 -9.09 22.89
C ASN A 335 -13.18 -9.43 21.98
N TYR A 336 -13.38 -10.28 20.98
CA TYR A 336 -12.32 -10.82 20.13
C TYR A 336 -11.24 -11.61 20.90
N ASP A 337 -11.60 -12.19 22.06
CA ASP A 337 -10.79 -13.18 22.75
C ASP A 337 -11.02 -14.57 22.14
N LEU A 338 -10.01 -15.44 22.23
CA LEU A 338 -10.11 -16.80 21.70
C LEU A 338 -10.88 -17.68 22.66
N VAL A 339 -11.88 -18.36 22.11
CA VAL A 339 -12.62 -19.42 22.79
C VAL A 339 -12.70 -20.66 21.92
N ASP A 340 -12.91 -21.83 22.54
CA ASP A 340 -13.08 -23.08 21.79
C ASP A 340 -14.28 -22.98 20.84
N SER A 341 -14.10 -23.52 19.65
CA SER A 341 -15.13 -23.57 18.62
C SER A 341 -15.72 -24.98 18.51
N ASP A 342 -16.99 -25.02 18.12
CA ASP A 342 -17.74 -26.25 17.82
C ASP A 342 -17.64 -26.69 16.36
N VAL A 343 -16.94 -25.92 15.51
CA VAL A 343 -16.65 -26.31 14.11
C VAL A 343 -15.71 -27.53 14.06
N THR A 344 -15.77 -28.26 12.95
CA THR A 344 -15.08 -29.55 12.84
C THR A 344 -14.04 -29.58 11.73
N THR A 345 -13.91 -28.50 10.99
CA THR A 345 -12.97 -28.36 9.87
C THR A 345 -12.18 -27.07 9.92
N ALA A 346 -10.96 -27.08 9.39
CA ALA A 346 -10.16 -25.88 9.23
C ALA A 346 -10.83 -24.86 8.31
N GLU A 347 -11.53 -25.33 7.27
CA GLU A 347 -12.26 -24.48 6.34
C GLU A 347 -13.34 -23.66 7.05
N GLU A 348 -14.13 -24.28 7.95
CA GLU A 348 -15.15 -23.58 8.73
C GLU A 348 -14.51 -22.54 9.68
N ALA A 349 -13.44 -22.91 10.39
CA ALA A 349 -12.77 -22.01 11.32
C ALA A 349 -12.16 -20.79 10.62
N VAL A 350 -11.43 -21.01 9.52
CA VAL A 350 -10.78 -19.93 8.76
C VAL A 350 -11.81 -19.05 8.04
N SER A 351 -12.84 -19.64 7.44
CA SER A 351 -13.90 -18.88 6.75
C SER A 351 -14.73 -18.01 7.69
N ALA A 352 -14.74 -18.32 8.99
CA ALA A 352 -15.43 -17.49 9.98
C ALA A 352 -14.74 -16.13 10.16
N VAL A 353 -13.41 -16.05 10.00
CA VAL A 353 -12.59 -14.85 10.30
C VAL A 353 -11.95 -14.21 9.07
N MET A 354 -11.83 -14.94 7.95
CA MET A 354 -11.23 -14.46 6.71
C MET A 354 -12.19 -14.55 5.52
N ASP A 355 -12.08 -13.61 4.60
CA ASP A 355 -12.69 -13.65 3.28
C ASP A 355 -11.87 -14.57 2.36
N ILE A 356 -12.25 -15.84 2.30
CA ILE A 356 -11.51 -16.88 1.58
C ILE A 356 -11.47 -16.63 0.08
N ASP A 357 -12.49 -16.00 -0.49
CA ASP A 357 -12.50 -15.65 -1.91
C ASP A 357 -11.42 -14.63 -2.23
N SER A 358 -11.25 -13.62 -1.37
CA SER A 358 -10.18 -12.64 -1.54
C SER A 358 -8.78 -13.25 -1.41
N VAL A 359 -8.61 -14.18 -0.49
CA VAL A 359 -7.34 -14.93 -0.33
C VAL A 359 -7.03 -15.77 -1.55
N ARG A 360 -8.04 -16.51 -2.06
CA ARG A 360 -7.92 -17.31 -3.28
C ARG A 360 -7.52 -16.44 -4.48
N ASP A 361 -8.18 -15.30 -4.65
CA ASP A 361 -7.97 -14.43 -5.81
C ASP A 361 -6.58 -13.78 -5.78
N MET A 362 -6.12 -13.35 -4.60
CA MET A 362 -4.75 -12.87 -4.42
C MET A 362 -3.73 -13.98 -4.70
N TYR A 363 -3.93 -15.18 -4.15
CA TYR A 363 -3.04 -16.32 -4.39
C TYR A 363 -2.93 -16.64 -5.89
N ILE A 364 -4.06 -16.72 -6.60
CA ILE A 364 -4.09 -17.00 -8.05
C ILE A 364 -3.35 -15.90 -8.82
N LEU A 365 -3.54 -14.62 -8.45
CA LEU A 365 -2.86 -13.52 -9.10
C LEU A 365 -1.34 -13.65 -8.95
N TYR A 366 -0.84 -13.80 -7.74
CA TYR A 366 0.61 -13.87 -7.49
C TYR A 366 1.26 -15.13 -8.12
N GLU A 367 0.54 -16.25 -8.18
CA GLU A 367 1.00 -17.44 -8.93
C GLU A 367 1.10 -17.16 -10.44
N ILE A 368 0.11 -16.46 -11.03
CA ILE A 368 0.13 -16.15 -12.46
C ILE A 368 1.23 -15.17 -12.82
N VAL A 369 1.41 -14.12 -12.00
CA VAL A 369 2.41 -13.08 -12.28
C VAL A 369 3.81 -13.48 -11.80
N HIS A 370 3.92 -14.55 -11.03
CA HIS A 370 5.18 -15.08 -10.49
C HIS A 370 6.02 -13.98 -9.84
N ASP A 371 5.44 -13.32 -8.85
CA ASP A 371 6.08 -12.26 -8.08
C ASP A 371 6.63 -12.82 -6.76
N TYR A 372 7.94 -12.96 -6.68
CA TYR A 372 8.60 -13.52 -5.50
C TYR A 372 8.76 -12.51 -4.36
N ASP A 373 8.58 -11.22 -4.64
CA ASP A 373 8.77 -10.12 -3.67
C ASP A 373 7.52 -9.88 -2.78
N CYS A 374 6.40 -10.50 -3.11
CA CYS A 374 5.12 -10.30 -2.42
C CYS A 374 5.13 -10.64 -0.92
N GLY A 375 6.11 -11.42 -0.47
CA GLY A 375 6.31 -11.78 0.94
C GLY A 375 7.21 -10.81 1.72
N GLU A 376 7.84 -9.85 1.04
CA GLU A 376 8.77 -8.89 1.63
C GLU A 376 8.10 -7.56 1.99
N GLY A 377 6.95 -7.25 1.38
CA GLY A 377 6.22 -6.01 1.62
C GLY A 377 5.12 -5.79 0.60
N SER A 378 4.47 -4.64 0.69
CA SER A 378 3.43 -4.20 -0.26
C SER A 378 2.25 -5.17 -0.41
N PHE A 379 2.02 -6.03 0.58
CA PHE A 379 0.89 -6.95 0.61
C PHE A 379 -0.19 -6.41 1.54
N TYR A 380 -1.32 -6.03 0.97
CA TYR A 380 -2.36 -5.28 1.69
C TYR A 380 -3.54 -6.14 2.10
N MET A 381 -4.11 -5.79 3.26
CA MET A 381 -5.33 -6.39 3.76
C MET A 381 -6.19 -5.34 4.49
N CYS A 382 -7.47 -5.61 4.67
CA CYS A 382 -8.37 -4.74 5.40
C CYS A 382 -9.42 -5.54 6.18
N VAL A 383 -9.95 -4.89 7.21
CA VAL A 383 -11.12 -5.35 7.97
C VAL A 383 -11.86 -4.10 8.47
N ASP A 384 -13.17 -4.17 8.62
CA ASP A 384 -13.99 -3.04 9.04
C ASP A 384 -14.98 -3.47 10.13
N PHE A 385 -14.85 -2.87 11.30
CA PHE A 385 -15.69 -3.14 12.49
C PHE A 385 -16.86 -2.18 12.64
N SER A 386 -17.04 -1.26 11.69
CA SER A 386 -18.18 -0.35 11.73
C SER A 386 -19.50 -1.09 11.56
N LYS A 387 -20.57 -0.49 12.08
CA LYS A 387 -21.92 -1.10 12.09
C LYS A 387 -22.43 -1.49 10.70
N ASP A 388 -22.12 -0.70 9.68
CA ASP A 388 -22.59 -0.90 8.31
C ASP A 388 -21.50 -1.48 7.41
N SER A 389 -20.55 -2.18 8.01
CA SER A 389 -19.37 -2.74 7.33
C SER A 389 -19.72 -3.68 6.18
N LYS A 390 -19.05 -3.49 5.05
CA LYS A 390 -19.03 -4.42 3.92
C LYS A 390 -17.85 -5.40 3.99
N CYS A 391 -16.97 -5.25 4.98
CA CYS A 391 -15.73 -6.01 5.14
C CYS A 391 -15.56 -6.49 6.59
N PRO A 392 -16.49 -7.31 7.13
CA PRO A 392 -16.47 -7.72 8.54
C PRO A 392 -15.48 -8.84 8.85
N LYS A 393 -14.76 -9.34 7.85
CA LYS A 393 -13.72 -10.35 7.96
C LYS A 393 -12.44 -9.83 7.35
N LEU A 394 -11.30 -10.34 7.80
CA LEU A 394 -10.02 -9.98 7.17
C LEU A 394 -10.07 -10.32 5.68
N LYS A 395 -9.80 -9.34 4.85
CA LYS A 395 -9.85 -9.40 3.40
C LYS A 395 -8.50 -9.01 2.82
N PHE A 396 -7.95 -9.82 1.92
CA PHE A 396 -6.79 -9.46 1.12
C PHE A 396 -7.22 -8.54 -0.02
N THR A 397 -6.48 -7.46 -0.24
CA THR A 397 -6.89 -6.40 -1.17
C THR A 397 -5.67 -5.69 -1.77
N SER A 398 -5.91 -4.83 -2.74
CA SER A 398 -4.92 -3.87 -3.27
C SER A 398 -3.58 -4.50 -3.66
N PRO A 399 -3.55 -5.52 -4.53
CA PRO A 399 -2.29 -6.07 -5.03
C PRO A 399 -1.42 -4.96 -5.62
N TRP A 400 -0.13 -4.97 -5.29
CA TRP A 400 0.77 -3.85 -5.56
C TRP A 400 2.21 -4.31 -5.69
N ASP A 401 3.04 -3.45 -6.33
CA ASP A 401 4.51 -3.54 -6.42
C ASP A 401 5.03 -4.76 -7.20
N PHE A 402 4.55 -4.91 -8.42
CA PHE A 402 4.91 -6.01 -9.32
C PHE A 402 6.22 -5.78 -10.08
N ASN A 403 7.16 -5.02 -9.51
CA ASN A 403 8.44 -4.75 -10.16
C ASN A 403 9.25 -6.01 -10.41
N TRP A 404 9.13 -6.99 -9.51
CA TRP A 404 9.82 -8.27 -9.58
C TRP A 404 9.00 -9.41 -10.17
N ALA A 405 7.77 -9.13 -10.62
CA ALA A 405 6.93 -10.12 -11.29
C ALA A 405 7.54 -10.62 -12.61
N TYR A 406 7.07 -11.79 -13.06
CA TYR A 406 7.47 -12.45 -14.31
C TYR A 406 8.97 -12.78 -14.41
N ASN A 407 9.64 -12.98 -13.29
CA ASN A 407 11.01 -13.49 -13.25
C ASN A 407 11.01 -15.01 -13.13
N ASP A 408 11.97 -15.66 -13.81
CA ASP A 408 12.20 -17.11 -13.75
C ASP A 408 12.92 -17.50 -12.45
#